data_1b350ab272f085f03d76c389cf697a2a
#
_entry.id   1b350ab272f085f03d76c389cf697a2a
#
_cell.length_a   1.000
_cell.length_b   1.000
_cell.length_c   1.000
_cell.angle_alpha   90.00
_cell.angle_beta   90.00
_cell.angle_gamma   90.00
#
_symmetry.space_group_name_H-M   'P 1'
#
loop_
_entity.id
_entity.type
_entity.pdbx_description
1 polymer ?
#
loop_
_entity_poly.entity_id
_entity_poly.type
_entity_poly.pdbx_seq_one_letter_code
_entity_poly.pdbx_strand_id
1 'polypeptide(L)' 'MQANPRVINLRGRWLVTTQPMVESINSPGILASFADRDHAEAWLARYMEWRAELAA' A
#
# COMPACT_ATOMS: atom_id res chain seq x y z
N MET A 1 -9.13 -15.40 2.83
CA MET A 1 -9.61 -14.07 2.37
C MET A 1 -8.42 -13.11 2.32
N GLN A 2 -8.23 -12.47 1.19
CA GLN A 2 -7.12 -11.53 1.06
C GLN A 2 -7.55 -10.14 1.49
N ALA A 3 -6.69 -9.48 2.26
CA ALA A 3 -6.93 -8.11 2.64
C ALA A 3 -6.64 -7.19 1.46
N ASN A 4 -7.45 -6.15 1.30
CA ASN A 4 -7.21 -5.17 0.27
C ASN A 4 -6.09 -4.22 0.69
N PRO A 5 -5.22 -3.81 -0.23
CA PRO A 5 -4.19 -2.84 0.09
C PRO A 5 -4.80 -1.47 0.38
N ARG A 6 -4.14 -0.72 1.22
CA ARG A 6 -4.57 0.63 1.59
C ARG A 6 -3.37 1.50 1.85
N VAL A 7 -3.60 2.81 1.81
CA VAL A 7 -2.57 3.80 2.12
C VAL A 7 -2.72 4.22 3.57
N ILE A 8 -1.63 4.18 4.33
CA ILE A 8 -1.59 4.65 5.71
C ILE A 8 -0.45 5.63 5.90
N ASN A 9 -0.55 6.47 6.92
CA ASN A 9 0.54 7.35 7.31
C ASN A 9 1.19 6.82 8.57
N LEU A 10 2.51 6.66 8.55
CA LEU A 10 3.28 6.24 9.70
C LEU A 10 4.49 7.16 9.82
N ARG A 11 4.49 8.01 10.86
CA ARG A 11 5.60 8.92 11.17
C ARG A 11 6.01 9.77 9.97
N GLY A 12 5.02 10.31 9.26
CA GLY A 12 5.26 11.17 8.11
C GLY A 12 5.53 10.45 6.79
N ARG A 13 5.57 9.12 6.79
CA ARG A 13 5.71 8.34 5.56
C ARG A 13 4.35 7.76 5.17
N TRP A 14 4.11 7.70 3.88
CA TRP A 14 2.88 7.13 3.34
C TRP A 14 3.17 5.75 2.81
N LEU A 15 2.55 4.75 3.42
CA LEU A 15 2.82 3.34 3.14
C LEU A 15 1.60 2.71 2.48
N VAL A 16 1.85 1.84 1.50
CA VAL A 16 0.80 1.00 0.94
C VAL A 16 0.99 -0.40 1.50
N THR A 17 -0.03 -0.92 2.18
CA THR A 17 0.09 -2.19 2.88
C THR A 17 -1.24 -2.94 2.88
N THR A 18 -1.14 -4.27 3.00
CA THR A 18 -2.31 -5.13 3.20
C THR A 18 -2.46 -5.54 4.64
N GLN A 19 -1.54 -5.15 5.51
CA GLN A 19 -1.59 -5.55 6.92
C GLN A 19 -2.59 -4.71 7.70
N PRO A 20 -3.30 -5.31 8.67
CA PRO A 20 -4.22 -4.55 9.50
C PRO A 20 -3.53 -3.56 10.43
N MET A 21 -2.30 -3.85 10.82
CA MET A 21 -1.53 -3.00 11.71
C MET A 21 -0.07 -2.98 11.27
N VAL A 22 0.51 -1.81 11.18
CA VAL A 22 1.92 -1.63 10.80
C VAL A 22 2.61 -0.87 11.92
N GLU A 23 3.65 -1.49 12.50
CA GLU A 23 4.37 -0.89 13.62
C GLU A 23 5.61 -0.11 13.16
N SER A 24 6.19 -0.47 12.02
CA SER A 24 7.35 0.23 11.51
C SER A 24 7.37 0.13 9.99
N ILE A 25 8.19 0.99 9.36
CA ILE A 25 8.33 0.98 7.90
C ILE A 25 8.98 -0.29 7.38
N ASN A 26 9.58 -1.08 8.26
CA ASN A 26 10.21 -2.35 7.90
C ASN A 26 9.32 -3.56 8.18
N SER A 27 8.07 -3.32 8.57
CA SER A 27 7.13 -4.42 8.85
C SER A 27 6.83 -5.22 7.58
N PRO A 28 6.64 -6.56 7.72
CA PRO A 28 6.23 -7.37 6.58
C PRO A 28 4.88 -6.91 6.03
N GLY A 29 4.70 -7.07 4.73
CA GLY A 29 3.44 -6.73 4.10
C GLY A 29 3.35 -5.31 3.58
N ILE A 30 4.40 -4.51 3.74
CA ILE A 30 4.46 -3.20 3.14
C ILE A 30 4.83 -3.36 1.67
N LEU A 31 3.95 -2.90 0.79
CA LEU A 31 4.14 -3.03 -0.65
C LEU A 31 4.99 -1.89 -1.22
N ALA A 32 4.81 -0.69 -0.68
CA ALA A 32 5.54 0.49 -1.15
C ALA A 32 5.53 1.57 -0.08
N SER A 33 6.45 2.51 -0.19
CA SER A 33 6.61 3.60 0.76
C SER A 33 6.92 4.89 0.00
N PHE A 34 6.27 5.98 0.39
CA PHE A 34 6.38 7.27 -0.31
C PHE A 34 6.44 8.42 0.69
N ALA A 35 7.02 9.54 0.24
CA ALA A 35 7.01 10.76 1.04
C ALA A 35 5.71 11.53 0.91
N ASP A 36 4.95 11.31 -0.17
CA ASP A 36 3.71 12.01 -0.47
C ASP A 36 2.53 11.06 -0.54
N ARG A 37 1.40 11.54 -0.04
CA ARG A 37 0.16 10.77 -0.14
C ARG A 37 -0.27 10.60 -1.58
N ASP A 38 -0.13 11.64 -2.40
CA ASP A 38 -0.56 11.58 -3.80
C ASP A 38 0.19 10.50 -4.56
N HIS A 39 1.49 10.37 -4.33
CA HIS A 39 2.28 9.33 -4.95
C HIS A 39 1.85 7.94 -4.48
N ALA A 40 1.56 7.81 -3.18
CA ALA A 40 1.12 6.53 -2.64
C ALA A 40 -0.22 6.11 -3.23
N GLU A 41 -1.16 7.03 -3.34
CA GLU A 41 -2.47 6.73 -3.89
C GLU A 41 -2.42 6.43 -5.38
N ALA A 42 -1.57 7.15 -6.12
CA ALA A 42 -1.38 6.87 -7.54
C ALA A 42 -0.79 5.47 -7.75
N TRP A 43 0.19 5.12 -6.92
CA TRP A 43 0.79 3.78 -6.97
C TRP A 43 -0.25 2.70 -6.67
N LEU A 44 -1.07 2.94 -5.66
CA LEU A 44 -2.10 1.98 -5.27
C LEU A 44 -3.11 1.77 -6.39
N ALA A 45 -3.53 2.84 -7.07
CA ALA A 45 -4.47 2.72 -8.18
C ALA A 45 -3.90 1.84 -9.28
N ARG A 46 -2.64 2.03 -9.63
CA ARG A 46 -1.99 1.22 -10.66
C ARG A 46 -1.83 -0.23 -10.22
N TYR A 47 -1.51 -0.44 -8.96
CA TYR A 47 -1.39 -1.77 -8.40
C TYR A 47 -2.72 -2.53 -8.47
N MET A 48 -3.82 -1.86 -8.16
CA MET A 48 -5.14 -2.47 -8.22
C MET A 48 -5.53 -2.83 -9.65
N GLU A 49 -5.20 -1.98 -10.61
CA GLU A 49 -5.43 -2.29 -12.03
C GLU A 49 -4.63 -3.51 -12.46
N TRP A 50 -3.37 -3.56 -12.06
CA TRP A 50 -2.49 -4.68 -12.40
C TRP A 50 -3.03 -5.99 -11.82
N ARG A 51 -3.49 -5.97 -10.58
CA ARG A 51 -4.08 -7.16 -9.95
C ARG A 51 -5.34 -7.61 -10.68
N ALA A 52 -6.17 -6.66 -11.09
CA ALA A 52 -7.39 -6.98 -11.81
C ALA A 52 -7.08 -7.65 -13.16
N GLU A 53 -6.04 -7.19 -13.84
CA GLU A 53 -5.61 -7.80 -15.09
C GLU A 53 -5.14 -9.23 -14.87
N LEU A 54 -4.39 -9.48 -13.80
CA LEU A 54 -3.91 -10.83 -13.52
C LEU A 54 -5.04 -11.77 -13.12
N ALA A 55 -6.09 -11.24 -12.52
CA ALA A 55 -7.22 -12.04 -12.08
C ALA A 55 -8.24 -12.29 -13.20
N ALA A 56 -8.14 -11.57 -14.29
CA ALA A 56 -9.10 -11.67 -15.38
C ALA A 56 -8.93 -12.96 -16.19
#